data_a0a67633e98fec795441921c0b279f4e
#
_entry.id   a0a67633e98fec795441921c0b279f4e
#
_cell.length_a   1.000
_cell.length_b   1.000
_cell.length_c   1.000
_cell.angle_alpha   90.00
_cell.angle_beta   90.00
_cell.angle_gamma   90.00
#
_symmetry.space_group_name_H-M   'P 1'
#
loop_
_entity.id
_entity.type
_entity.pdbx_description
1 polymer ?
#
loop_
_entity_poly.entity_id
_entity_poly.type
_entity_poly.pdbx_seq_one_letter_code
_entity_poly.pdbx_strand_id
1 'polypeptide(L)'
;MKKSQALLLGAGILSASFLMVACSSTQSNAADKTYSYVFASNPDTLDYITSTRGSTSSITTNLIDGLLENDKYGNLVPSMAESWTVSKDGLTYTYKIRQGAKWYTSEGEEYAEVTAHDFVTGLKYAADKKAENLYLVQDSIKGLADYVEGKTSDFETVGVKAVDDYTLQYTLNKPESYWNSKTTGGF
;
A
#
# COMPACT_ATOMS: atom_id res chain seq x y z
N MET A 1 20.38 63.65 -52.13
CA MET A 1 19.19 63.00 -51.61
C MET A 1 19.42 61.46 -51.47
N LYS A 2 20.42 60.97 -50.71
CA LYS A 2 20.65 59.50 -50.54
C LYS A 2 21.13 59.09 -49.15
N LYS A 3 21.02 59.98 -48.15
CA LYS A 3 21.49 59.66 -46.76
C LYS A 3 20.39 59.53 -45.69
N SER A 4 19.11 59.78 -46.06
CA SER A 4 18.02 59.70 -45.08
C SER A 4 17.22 58.38 -45.12
N GLN A 5 17.42 57.53 -46.12
CA GLN A 5 16.72 56.23 -46.17
C GLN A 5 17.41 55.07 -45.46
N ALA A 6 18.71 55.18 -45.15
CA ALA A 6 19.44 54.16 -44.42
C ALA A 6 19.20 54.18 -42.90
N LEU A 7 18.69 55.31 -42.37
CA LEU A 7 18.46 55.47 -40.92
C LEU A 7 17.09 54.91 -40.45
N LEU A 8 16.15 54.74 -41.36
CA LEU A 8 14.81 54.20 -41.07
C LEU A 8 14.73 52.68 -41.09
N LEU A 9 15.67 51.98 -41.75
CA LEU A 9 15.75 50.52 -41.77
C LEU A 9 16.47 49.96 -40.54
N GLY A 10 17.31 50.76 -39.85
CA GLY A 10 18.04 50.33 -38.66
C GLY A 10 17.17 50.36 -37.38
N ALA A 11 16.13 51.19 -37.35
CA ALA A 11 15.24 51.31 -36.19
C ALA A 11 14.15 50.24 -36.14
N GLY A 12 13.82 49.61 -37.25
CA GLY A 12 12.78 48.60 -37.34
C GLY A 12 13.24 47.21 -36.89
N ILE A 13 14.54 46.94 -36.90
CA ILE A 13 15.09 45.61 -36.54
C ILE A 13 15.37 45.51 -35.05
N LEU A 14 15.60 46.63 -34.35
CA LEU A 14 15.81 46.62 -32.90
C LEU A 14 14.52 46.49 -32.09
N SER A 15 13.35 46.80 -32.67
CA SER A 15 12.06 46.68 -31.95
C SER A 15 11.43 45.31 -32.03
N ALA A 16 11.89 44.41 -32.96
CA ALA A 16 11.36 43.05 -33.08
C ALA A 16 12.06 42.03 -32.11
N SER A 17 13.20 42.42 -31.52
CA SER A 17 13.97 41.52 -30.66
C SER A 17 13.53 41.53 -29.20
N PHE A 18 12.63 42.42 -28.82
CA PHE A 18 12.15 42.52 -27.43
C PHE A 18 10.87 41.74 -27.09
N LEU A 19 10.25 41.09 -28.10
CA LEU A 19 8.99 40.36 -27.89
C LEU A 19 9.17 38.84 -27.73
N MET A 20 10.39 38.32 -27.70
CA MET A 20 10.64 36.87 -27.53
C MET A 20 11.17 36.48 -26.13
N VAL A 21 11.15 37.35 -25.15
CA VAL A 21 11.64 37.04 -23.80
C VAL A 21 10.50 36.80 -22.79
N ALA A 22 9.24 36.76 -23.24
CA ALA A 22 8.11 36.60 -22.33
C ALA A 22 7.60 35.15 -22.15
N CYS A 23 8.31 34.14 -22.67
CA CYS A 23 7.88 32.73 -22.54
C CYS A 23 8.96 31.78 -22.04
N SER A 24 9.80 32.22 -21.11
CA SER A 24 10.69 31.25 -20.42
C SER A 24 11.03 31.68 -19.00
N SER A 25 10.03 31.65 -18.16
CA SER A 25 10.25 31.44 -16.72
C SER A 25 9.01 30.77 -16.13
N THR A 26 8.64 29.63 -16.66
CA THR A 26 8.02 28.66 -15.79
C THR A 26 9.17 28.15 -14.94
N GLN A 27 9.49 28.90 -13.92
CA GLN A 27 10.24 28.42 -12.79
C GLN A 27 9.36 27.30 -12.23
N SER A 28 9.57 26.06 -12.71
CA SER A 28 9.03 24.88 -12.05
C SER A 28 9.65 24.87 -10.66
N ASN A 29 8.94 25.46 -9.71
CA ASN A 29 9.22 25.24 -8.31
C ASN A 29 9.20 23.73 -8.13
N ALA A 30 10.36 23.13 -7.92
CA ALA A 30 10.54 21.70 -7.66
C ALA A 30 9.86 21.26 -6.36
N ALA A 31 9.01 22.10 -5.78
CA ALA A 31 8.34 21.91 -4.49
C ALA A 31 6.92 21.37 -4.59
N ASP A 32 6.27 21.39 -5.75
CA ASP A 32 4.89 20.92 -5.82
C ASP A 32 4.86 19.51 -6.43
N LYS A 33 5.13 18.51 -5.59
CA LYS A 33 4.98 17.08 -5.93
C LYS A 33 3.54 16.61 -5.68
N THR A 34 2.57 17.50 -5.83
CA THR A 34 1.16 17.17 -5.60
C THR A 34 0.64 16.37 -6.80
N TYR A 35 0.22 15.14 -6.53
CA TYR A 35 -0.51 14.32 -7.46
C TYR A 35 -2.01 14.46 -7.17
N SER A 36 -2.78 14.87 -8.17
CA SER A 36 -4.23 15.06 -8.04
C SER A 36 -4.97 14.12 -8.99
N TYR A 37 -5.98 13.42 -8.49
CA TYR A 37 -6.85 12.59 -9.28
C TYR A 37 -8.30 12.65 -8.78
N VAL A 38 -9.23 12.22 -9.61
CA VAL A 38 -10.66 12.26 -9.31
C VAL A 38 -11.13 10.87 -8.92
N PHE A 39 -11.80 10.77 -7.77
CA PHE A 39 -12.49 9.55 -7.35
C PHE A 39 -13.83 9.41 -8.06
N ALA A 40 -14.21 8.18 -8.41
CA ALA A 40 -15.55 7.89 -8.95
C ALA A 40 -16.65 8.12 -7.89
N SER A 41 -16.34 7.92 -6.61
CA SER A 41 -17.23 8.16 -5.47
C SER A 41 -16.41 8.40 -4.20
N ASN A 42 -16.99 9.10 -3.24
CA ASN A 42 -16.37 9.21 -1.92
C ASN A 42 -16.37 7.84 -1.21
N PRO A 43 -15.30 7.50 -0.47
CA PRO A 43 -15.32 6.33 0.39
C PRO A 43 -16.33 6.54 1.54
N ASP A 44 -17.03 5.50 1.90
CA ASP A 44 -17.91 5.47 3.09
C ASP A 44 -17.12 5.20 4.37
N THR A 45 -15.97 4.60 4.25
CA THR A 45 -15.03 4.31 5.33
C THR A 45 -13.61 4.20 4.81
N LEU A 46 -12.61 4.42 5.67
CA LEU A 46 -11.20 4.09 5.44
C LEU A 46 -10.75 2.84 6.21
N ASP A 47 -11.68 2.12 6.84
CA ASP A 47 -11.42 0.81 7.42
C ASP A 47 -11.14 -0.21 6.30
N TYR A 48 -9.87 -0.33 5.93
CA TYR A 48 -9.40 -1.18 4.83
C TYR A 48 -9.53 -2.67 5.15
N ILE A 49 -9.62 -3.02 6.43
CA ILE A 49 -9.74 -4.42 6.85
C ILE A 49 -11.16 -4.94 6.61
N THR A 50 -12.19 -4.12 6.83
CA THR A 50 -13.58 -4.56 6.74
C THR A 50 -14.27 -4.19 5.43
N SER A 51 -13.74 -3.20 4.68
CA SER A 51 -14.37 -2.73 3.44
C SER A 51 -13.74 -3.36 2.20
N THR A 52 -14.58 -3.90 1.32
CA THR A 52 -14.19 -4.38 -0.02
C THR A 52 -14.47 -3.38 -1.13
N ARG A 53 -14.89 -2.15 -0.79
CA ARG A 53 -15.28 -1.15 -1.77
C ARG A 53 -14.08 -0.56 -2.51
N GLY A 54 -14.17 -0.47 -3.83
CA GLY A 54 -13.13 0.11 -4.69
C GLY A 54 -12.77 1.55 -4.33
N SER A 55 -13.74 2.36 -3.84
CA SER A 55 -13.48 3.73 -3.37
C SER A 55 -12.57 3.76 -2.13
N THR A 56 -12.74 2.83 -1.20
CA THR A 56 -11.85 2.65 -0.04
C THR A 56 -10.48 2.16 -0.50
N SER A 57 -10.43 1.08 -1.27
CA SER A 57 -9.17 0.47 -1.73
C SER A 57 -8.32 1.46 -2.54
N SER A 58 -8.93 2.31 -3.38
CA SER A 58 -8.20 3.32 -4.17
C SER A 58 -7.38 4.29 -3.32
N ILE A 59 -7.75 4.48 -2.07
CA ILE A 59 -7.01 5.32 -1.11
C ILE A 59 -6.07 4.46 -0.28
N THR A 60 -6.59 3.41 0.35
CA THR A 60 -5.88 2.66 1.38
C THR A 60 -4.71 1.84 0.84
N THR A 61 -4.74 1.39 -0.43
CA THR A 61 -3.59 0.76 -1.10
C THR A 61 -2.36 1.67 -1.25
N ASN A 62 -2.50 2.99 -1.02
CA ASN A 62 -1.37 3.92 -0.97
C ASN A 62 -0.87 4.19 0.46
N LEU A 63 -1.52 3.62 1.45
CA LEU A 63 -1.25 3.87 2.88
C LEU A 63 -0.82 2.61 3.63
N ILE A 64 -1.24 1.44 3.15
CA ILE A 64 -1.08 0.16 3.85
C ILE A 64 -0.40 -0.84 2.92
N ASP A 65 0.64 -1.47 3.43
CA ASP A 65 1.38 -2.52 2.73
C ASP A 65 1.02 -3.90 3.29
N GLY A 66 0.98 -4.90 2.40
CA GLY A 66 0.88 -6.30 2.80
C GLY A 66 2.22 -6.90 3.21
N LEU A 67 2.24 -8.18 3.57
CA LEU A 67 3.51 -8.90 3.83
C LEU A 67 4.37 -8.95 2.58
N LEU A 68 3.75 -9.18 1.43
CA LEU A 68 4.37 -9.21 0.11
C LEU A 68 3.66 -8.22 -0.81
N GLU A 69 4.28 -7.89 -1.92
CA GLU A 69 3.68 -7.08 -2.98
C GLU A 69 3.97 -7.68 -4.37
N ASN A 70 3.33 -7.15 -5.39
CA ASN A 70 3.62 -7.52 -6.78
C ASN A 70 4.46 -6.43 -7.43
N ASP A 71 5.58 -6.83 -8.06
CA ASP A 71 6.34 -5.93 -8.92
C ASP A 71 5.56 -5.59 -10.21
N LYS A 72 6.11 -4.72 -11.03
CA LYS A 72 5.49 -4.31 -12.31
C LYS A 72 5.31 -5.46 -13.32
N TYR A 73 5.87 -6.62 -13.06
CA TYR A 73 5.74 -7.82 -13.90
C TYR A 73 4.81 -8.87 -13.28
N GLY A 74 4.26 -8.60 -12.09
CA GLY A 74 3.40 -9.51 -11.35
C GLY A 74 4.14 -10.56 -10.52
N ASN A 75 5.46 -10.43 -10.34
CA ASN A 75 6.18 -11.32 -9.45
C ASN A 75 5.99 -10.89 -8.01
N LEU A 76 5.85 -11.87 -7.11
CA LEU A 76 5.82 -11.61 -5.68
C LEU A 76 7.21 -11.22 -5.18
N VAL A 77 7.26 -10.09 -4.51
CA VAL A 77 8.48 -9.53 -3.91
C VAL A 77 8.25 -9.16 -2.44
N PRO A 78 9.32 -9.05 -1.63
CA PRO A 78 9.23 -8.58 -0.25
C PRO A 78 8.61 -7.19 -0.14
N SER A 79 7.70 -7.01 0.85
CA SER A 79 7.17 -5.72 1.27
C SER A 79 7.36 -5.55 2.78
N MET A 80 6.30 -5.68 3.61
CA MET A 80 6.47 -5.68 5.07
C MET A 80 7.22 -6.90 5.58
N ALA A 81 7.18 -8.02 4.88
CA ALA A 81 8.07 -9.15 5.13
C ALA A 81 9.34 -9.03 4.29
N GLU A 82 10.53 -9.02 4.93
CA GLU A 82 11.82 -9.05 4.24
C GLU A 82 12.13 -10.39 3.58
N SER A 83 11.63 -11.47 4.19
CA SER A 83 11.82 -12.84 3.73
C SER A 83 10.77 -13.77 4.34
N TRP A 84 10.64 -14.95 3.75
CA TRP A 84 9.78 -16.00 4.28
C TRP A 84 10.35 -17.39 4.02
N THR A 85 9.87 -18.34 4.80
CA THR A 85 10.14 -19.77 4.62
C THR A 85 8.86 -20.57 4.68
N VAL A 86 8.86 -21.73 4.03
CA VAL A 86 7.74 -22.66 4.02
C VAL A 86 8.22 -24.00 4.55
N SER A 87 7.46 -24.62 5.45
CA SER A 87 7.75 -25.95 5.96
C SER A 87 7.69 -27.01 4.84
N LYS A 88 8.36 -28.14 5.05
CA LYS A 88 8.43 -29.22 4.04
C LYS A 88 7.06 -29.78 3.63
N ASP A 89 6.09 -29.77 4.55
CA ASP A 89 4.71 -30.19 4.30
C ASP A 89 3.84 -29.12 3.63
N GLY A 90 4.39 -27.90 3.45
CA GLY A 90 3.67 -26.78 2.83
C GLY A 90 2.58 -26.16 3.72
N LEU A 91 2.53 -26.49 5.01
CA LEU A 91 1.47 -26.05 5.92
C LEU A 91 1.84 -24.83 6.72
N THR A 92 3.12 -24.61 7.01
CA THR A 92 3.57 -23.50 7.85
C THR A 92 4.39 -22.51 7.06
N TYR A 93 3.96 -21.26 7.07
CA TYR A 93 4.63 -20.12 6.46
C TYR A 93 5.14 -19.21 7.57
N THR A 94 6.43 -18.92 7.56
CA THR A 94 7.09 -18.04 8.53
C THR A 94 7.68 -16.84 7.83
N TYR A 95 7.24 -15.65 8.21
CA TYR A 95 7.65 -14.36 7.65
C TYR A 95 8.54 -13.61 8.62
N LYS A 96 9.60 -12.99 8.11
CA LYS A 96 10.42 -12.03 8.86
C LYS A 96 9.95 -10.63 8.54
N ILE A 97 9.42 -9.95 9.55
CA ILE A 97 8.88 -8.60 9.43
C ILE A 97 10.03 -7.60 9.41
N ARG A 98 9.92 -6.61 8.54
CA ARG A 98 10.87 -5.51 8.40
C ARG A 98 10.90 -4.67 9.66
N GLN A 99 12.09 -4.51 10.25
CA GLN A 99 12.30 -3.65 11.41
C GLN A 99 12.30 -2.18 11.02
N GLY A 100 11.86 -1.32 11.93
CA GLY A 100 11.87 0.12 11.76
C GLY A 100 10.74 0.69 10.90
N ALA A 101 9.83 -0.15 10.38
CA ALA A 101 8.59 0.33 9.79
C ALA A 101 7.69 0.91 10.87
N LYS A 102 6.99 2.01 10.57
CA LYS A 102 6.22 2.77 11.57
C LYS A 102 4.77 2.96 11.14
N TRP A 103 3.91 2.95 12.12
CA TRP A 103 2.59 3.53 12.02
C TRP A 103 2.68 5.05 12.18
N TYR A 104 1.91 5.80 11.41
CA TYR A 104 1.84 7.25 11.46
C TYR A 104 0.41 7.71 11.76
N THR A 105 0.29 8.82 12.48
CA THR A 105 -0.99 9.50 12.69
C THR A 105 -1.42 10.26 11.42
N SER A 106 -2.65 10.77 11.40
CA SER A 106 -3.16 11.64 10.33
C SER A 106 -2.36 12.93 10.16
N GLU A 107 -1.67 13.36 11.23
CA GLU A 107 -0.80 14.54 11.26
C GLU A 107 0.61 14.23 10.77
N GLY A 108 0.93 12.95 10.48
CA GLY A 108 2.24 12.50 10.02
C GLY A 108 3.25 12.29 11.15
N GLU A 109 2.80 12.16 12.38
CA GLU A 109 3.64 11.87 13.53
C GLU A 109 3.84 10.35 13.68
N GLU A 110 5.03 9.91 14.08
CA GLU A 110 5.29 8.51 14.40
C GLU A 110 4.43 8.09 15.60
N TYR A 111 3.66 6.99 15.43
CA TYR A 111 2.78 6.46 16.47
C TYR A 111 3.39 5.25 17.16
N ALA A 112 3.77 4.23 16.40
CA ALA A 112 4.32 2.98 16.91
C ALA A 112 5.15 2.27 15.83
N GLU A 113 6.00 1.33 16.22
CA GLU A 113 6.67 0.42 15.28
C GLU A 113 5.70 -0.70 14.85
N VAL A 114 5.76 -1.06 13.56
CA VAL A 114 5.00 -2.19 13.04
C VAL A 114 5.66 -3.49 13.45
N THR A 115 4.88 -4.40 13.99
CA THR A 115 5.35 -5.70 14.48
C THR A 115 4.51 -6.87 13.96
N ALA A 116 4.93 -8.10 14.18
CA ALA A 116 4.17 -9.30 13.88
C ALA A 116 2.82 -9.36 14.63
N HIS A 117 2.72 -8.70 15.78
CA HIS A 117 1.48 -8.63 16.58
C HIS A 117 0.39 -7.83 15.88
N ASP A 118 0.74 -6.84 15.04
CA ASP A 118 -0.23 -6.05 14.29
C ASP A 118 -1.00 -6.91 13.29
N PHE A 119 -0.31 -7.84 12.60
CA PHE A 119 -0.93 -8.78 11.67
C PHE A 119 -1.87 -9.76 12.37
N VAL A 120 -1.49 -10.26 13.56
CA VAL A 120 -2.37 -11.09 14.39
C VAL A 120 -3.61 -10.32 14.82
N THR A 121 -3.43 -9.07 15.26
CA THR A 121 -4.51 -8.18 15.69
C THR A 121 -5.42 -7.84 14.51
N GLY A 122 -4.86 -7.54 13.34
CA GLY A 122 -5.61 -7.25 12.11
C GLY A 122 -6.50 -8.42 11.68
N LEU A 123 -5.95 -9.63 11.65
CA LEU A 123 -6.73 -10.82 11.32
C LEU A 123 -7.83 -11.11 12.36
N LYS A 124 -7.52 -10.91 13.65
CA LYS A 124 -8.52 -11.05 14.70
C LYS A 124 -9.64 -10.02 14.54
N TYR A 125 -9.29 -8.77 14.28
CA TYR A 125 -10.27 -7.71 14.02
C TYR A 125 -11.16 -8.05 12.81
N ALA A 126 -10.57 -8.51 11.70
CA ALA A 126 -11.32 -8.96 10.53
C ALA A 126 -12.30 -10.08 10.89
N ALA A 127 -11.87 -11.07 11.67
CA ALA A 127 -12.69 -12.20 12.11
C ALA A 127 -13.84 -11.76 13.03
N ASP A 128 -13.55 -10.92 14.03
CA ASP A 128 -14.55 -10.40 14.98
C ASP A 128 -15.61 -9.54 14.29
N LYS A 129 -15.21 -8.78 13.26
CA LYS A 129 -16.10 -7.95 12.46
C LYS A 129 -16.80 -8.71 11.33
N LYS A 130 -16.42 -9.97 11.09
CA LYS A 130 -16.89 -10.77 9.95
C LYS A 130 -16.70 -10.02 8.64
N ALA A 131 -15.47 -9.52 8.44
CA ALA A 131 -15.09 -8.72 7.28
C ALA A 131 -15.44 -9.41 5.96
N GLU A 132 -15.94 -8.66 4.98
CA GLU A 132 -16.43 -9.23 3.71
C GLU A 132 -15.33 -9.98 2.94
N ASN A 133 -14.07 -9.54 3.02
CA ASN A 133 -12.93 -10.14 2.33
C ASN A 133 -12.33 -11.36 3.07
N LEU A 134 -12.82 -11.68 4.26
CA LEU A 134 -12.31 -12.78 5.09
C LEU A 134 -12.42 -14.15 4.38
N TYR A 135 -13.37 -14.30 3.44
CA TYR A 135 -13.51 -15.51 2.63
C TYR A 135 -12.24 -15.90 1.85
N LEU A 136 -11.35 -14.92 1.58
CA LEU A 136 -10.08 -15.19 0.89
C LEU A 136 -9.15 -16.08 1.69
N VAL A 137 -9.22 -16.01 3.02
CA VAL A 137 -8.28 -16.69 3.93
C VAL A 137 -8.97 -17.61 4.96
N GLN A 138 -10.29 -17.48 5.15
CA GLN A 138 -11.04 -18.17 6.21
C GLN A 138 -10.87 -19.71 6.15
N ASP A 139 -10.95 -20.30 4.97
CA ASP A 139 -10.83 -21.74 4.79
C ASP A 139 -9.37 -22.21 4.70
N SER A 140 -8.45 -21.27 4.48
CA SER A 140 -7.02 -21.55 4.36
C SER A 140 -6.34 -21.65 5.70
N ILE A 141 -6.58 -20.68 6.59
CA ILE A 141 -5.93 -20.62 7.91
C ILE A 141 -6.59 -21.60 8.86
N LYS A 142 -5.77 -22.43 9.49
CA LYS A 142 -6.24 -23.41 10.46
C LYS A 142 -7.08 -22.75 11.57
N GLY A 143 -8.26 -23.31 11.83
CA GLY A 143 -9.14 -22.89 12.92
C GLY A 143 -9.88 -21.55 12.70
N LEU A 144 -9.55 -20.80 11.63
CA LEU A 144 -10.18 -19.48 11.41
C LEU A 144 -11.67 -19.60 11.09
N ALA A 145 -12.08 -20.58 10.28
CA ALA A 145 -13.49 -20.84 9.99
C ALA A 145 -14.28 -21.15 11.26
N ASP A 146 -13.75 -22.01 12.13
CA ASP A 146 -14.42 -22.37 13.39
C ASP A 146 -14.57 -21.17 14.34
N TYR A 147 -13.58 -20.27 14.36
CA TYR A 147 -13.66 -19.04 15.12
C TYR A 147 -14.75 -18.09 14.58
N VAL A 148 -14.75 -17.83 13.27
CA VAL A 148 -15.73 -16.93 12.60
C VAL A 148 -17.17 -17.46 12.72
N GLU A 149 -17.35 -18.78 12.67
CA GLU A 149 -18.64 -19.44 12.83
C GLU A 149 -19.10 -19.51 14.30
N GLY A 150 -18.25 -19.13 15.25
CA GLY A 150 -18.56 -19.13 16.70
C GLY A 150 -18.52 -20.53 17.33
N LYS A 151 -17.86 -21.52 16.70
CA LYS A 151 -17.61 -22.84 17.28
C LYS A 151 -16.57 -22.78 18.42
N THR A 152 -15.70 -21.80 18.37
CA THR A 152 -14.76 -21.45 19.45
C THR A 152 -14.71 -19.94 19.59
N SER A 153 -14.47 -19.45 20.83
CA SER A 153 -14.19 -18.04 21.12
C SER A 153 -12.72 -17.77 21.39
N ASP A 154 -11.90 -18.81 21.38
CA ASP A 154 -10.47 -18.73 21.64
C ASP A 154 -9.68 -18.52 20.34
N PHE A 155 -9.24 -17.28 20.10
CA PHE A 155 -8.46 -16.93 18.91
C PHE A 155 -7.05 -17.56 18.89
N GLU A 156 -6.52 -17.99 20.04
CA GLU A 156 -5.23 -18.69 20.10
C GLU A 156 -5.26 -20.06 19.38
N THR A 157 -6.46 -20.58 19.09
CA THR A 157 -6.64 -21.80 18.29
C THR A 157 -6.49 -21.57 16.80
N VAL A 158 -6.49 -20.30 16.35
CA VAL A 158 -6.33 -19.90 14.96
C VAL A 158 -4.86 -19.99 14.55
N GLY A 159 -4.61 -20.48 13.36
CA GLY A 159 -3.28 -20.73 12.80
C GLY A 159 -2.54 -19.44 12.39
N VAL A 160 -2.56 -18.39 13.22
CA VAL A 160 -1.75 -17.19 13.09
C VAL A 160 -1.06 -16.91 14.40
N LYS A 161 0.23 -16.56 14.37
CA LYS A 161 1.00 -16.34 15.59
C LYS A 161 2.15 -15.37 15.35
N ALA A 162 2.31 -14.37 16.23
CA ALA A 162 3.56 -13.66 16.43
C ALA A 162 4.47 -14.53 17.32
N VAL A 163 5.53 -15.07 16.74
CA VAL A 163 6.52 -15.89 17.46
C VAL A 163 7.41 -15.00 18.33
N ASP A 164 7.75 -13.85 17.77
CA ASP A 164 8.40 -12.70 18.40
C ASP A 164 7.92 -11.43 17.67
N ASP A 165 8.40 -10.25 18.05
CA ASP A 165 7.98 -8.96 17.47
C ASP A 165 8.18 -8.89 15.95
N TYR A 166 9.11 -9.65 15.38
CA TYR A 166 9.46 -9.60 13.94
C TYR A 166 9.35 -10.96 13.25
N THR A 167 8.70 -11.92 13.88
CA THR A 167 8.47 -13.24 13.27
C THR A 167 6.99 -13.60 13.33
N LEU A 168 6.34 -13.54 12.15
CA LEU A 168 4.95 -13.94 11.99
C LEU A 168 4.86 -15.33 11.38
N GLN A 169 3.96 -16.16 11.89
CA GLN A 169 3.74 -17.50 11.39
C GLN A 169 2.26 -17.74 11.08
N TYR A 170 1.99 -18.31 9.89
CA TYR A 170 0.69 -18.86 9.54
C TYR A 170 0.77 -20.38 9.43
N THR A 171 -0.27 -21.06 9.92
CA THR A 171 -0.49 -22.49 9.74
C THR A 171 -1.77 -22.71 8.95
N LEU A 172 -1.68 -23.43 7.86
CA LEU A 172 -2.78 -23.69 6.93
C LEU A 172 -3.45 -25.03 7.20
N ASN A 173 -4.71 -25.19 6.78
CA ASN A 173 -5.46 -26.42 6.81
C ASN A 173 -4.93 -27.46 5.78
N LYS A 174 -4.41 -26.96 4.65
CA LYS A 174 -3.84 -27.76 3.55
C LYS A 174 -2.75 -26.98 2.84
N PRO A 175 -1.81 -27.64 2.13
CA PRO A 175 -0.81 -26.92 1.34
C PRO A 175 -1.47 -26.11 0.22
N GLU A 176 -1.10 -24.81 0.11
CA GLU A 176 -1.59 -23.90 -0.92
C GLU A 176 -0.39 -23.20 -1.58
N SER A 177 -0.05 -23.59 -2.81
CA SER A 177 1.09 -22.99 -3.54
C SER A 177 0.91 -21.50 -3.84
N TYR A 178 -0.33 -21.01 -3.82
CA TYR A 178 -0.71 -19.62 -4.05
C TYR A 178 -0.93 -18.82 -2.75
N TRP A 179 -0.66 -19.38 -1.57
CA TRP A 179 -0.86 -18.71 -0.29
C TRP A 179 -0.21 -17.32 -0.24
N ASN A 180 1.03 -17.22 -0.69
CA ASN A 180 1.75 -15.95 -0.69
C ASN A 180 1.06 -14.85 -1.51
N SER A 181 0.28 -15.19 -2.53
CA SER A 181 -0.50 -14.18 -3.28
C SER A 181 -1.64 -13.59 -2.46
N LYS A 182 -2.11 -14.29 -1.41
CA LYS A 182 -3.13 -13.78 -0.49
C LYS A 182 -2.55 -12.78 0.51
N THR A 183 -1.25 -12.85 0.77
CA THR A 183 -0.56 -11.99 1.74
C THR A 183 -0.11 -10.64 1.15
N THR A 184 -0.50 -10.32 -0.08
CA THR A 184 -0.32 -8.99 -0.67
C THR A 184 -1.39 -8.00 -0.21
N GLY A 185 -2.47 -8.47 0.42
CA GLY A 185 -3.48 -7.64 1.06
C GLY A 185 -3.09 -7.28 2.51
N GLY A 186 -3.65 -6.19 3.01
CA GLY A 186 -3.44 -5.74 4.39
C GLY A 186 -4.40 -6.45 5.36
N PHE A 187 -4.05 -7.67 5.79
CA PHE A 187 -4.66 -8.30 6.97
C PHE A 187 -3.67 -8.30 8.10
#